data_85c6c44e44fe9723dce5fe63f469792a
#
_entry.id   85c6c44e44fe9723dce5fe63f469792a
#
_cell.length_a   1.000
_cell.length_b   1.000
_cell.length_c   1.000
_cell.angle_alpha   90.00
_cell.angle_beta   90.00
_cell.angle_gamma   90.00
#
_symmetry.space_group_name_H-M   'P 1'
#
loop_
_entity.id
_entity.type
_entity.pdbx_description
1 polymer ?
#
loop_
_entity_poly.entity_id
_entity_poly.type
_entity_poly.pdbx_seq_one_letter_code
_entity_poly.pdbx_strand_id
1 'polypeptide(L)'
;MKIIFNLAFISCLLFSYTSFSQVKNPAGGRELTNQLNERGLKMGYWVERSGEFTYMGNYANGLKDGIWETYLSDNMIFKVETFSNGQQAGLTLQFDKKGKITNVEHYKNNKLDGLVFNYSPFSSQLLKEQRFRDGMLDGLYRSYYDNGKIQEEAFYLNNQKHGPSRWFSRDGRLIAIYNYQNGQFEGSQRNFYDNDTTSSVSNYVNNNLEGNYKEYYRNGKLKITGFYVNGIKDGSWTEYDETGKVVKVTKYKNGVAK
;
A
#
# COMPACT_ATOMS: atom_id res chain seq x y z
N MET A 1 -14.77 18.87 3.68
CA MET A 1 -15.04 18.53 2.27
C MET A 1 -14.87 17.03 2.13
N LYS A 2 -15.98 16.29 2.12
CA LYS A 2 -15.97 14.81 2.00
C LYS A 2 -15.61 14.46 0.56
N ILE A 3 -14.42 13.93 0.36
CA ILE A 3 -14.05 13.32 -0.92
C ILE A 3 -14.69 11.93 -0.91
N ILE A 4 -15.87 11.83 -1.52
CA ILE A 4 -16.48 10.56 -1.87
C ILE A 4 -15.66 10.02 -3.05
N PHE A 5 -14.67 9.20 -2.76
CA PHE A 5 -14.00 8.43 -3.80
C PHE A 5 -14.98 7.38 -4.32
N ASN A 6 -15.32 7.54 -5.58
CA ASN A 6 -16.27 6.77 -6.34
C ASN A 6 -15.94 5.27 -6.33
N LEU A 7 -16.55 4.50 -5.44
CA LEU A 7 -16.69 3.04 -5.57
C LEU A 7 -17.37 2.63 -6.90
N ALA A 8 -17.95 3.59 -7.62
CA ALA A 8 -18.62 3.38 -8.90
C ALA A 8 -17.69 2.87 -10.01
N PHE A 9 -16.38 3.16 -9.97
CA PHE A 9 -15.46 2.70 -11.02
C PHE A 9 -15.13 1.20 -10.91
N ILE A 10 -15.10 0.66 -9.68
CA ILE A 10 -14.90 -0.79 -9.46
C ILE A 10 -16.21 -1.55 -9.74
N SER A 11 -17.38 -0.96 -9.44
CA SER A 11 -18.66 -1.58 -9.71
C SER A 11 -18.99 -1.69 -11.21
N CYS A 12 -18.57 -0.74 -12.06
CA CYS A 12 -18.72 -0.84 -13.51
C CYS A 12 -17.85 -1.94 -14.13
N LEU A 13 -16.67 -2.26 -13.57
CA LEU A 13 -15.85 -3.37 -14.02
C LEU A 13 -16.40 -4.73 -13.56
N LEU A 14 -17.01 -4.80 -12.36
CA LEU A 14 -17.64 -6.03 -11.86
C LEU A 14 -18.95 -6.36 -12.56
N PHE A 15 -19.72 -5.34 -13.01
CA PHE A 15 -20.98 -5.58 -13.77
C PHE A 15 -20.74 -6.09 -15.19
N SER A 16 -19.58 -5.82 -15.78
CA SER A 16 -19.22 -6.42 -17.07
C SER A 16 -18.75 -7.88 -16.95
N TYR A 17 -18.30 -8.34 -15.77
CA TYR A 17 -17.80 -9.70 -15.56
C TYR A 17 -18.90 -10.76 -15.49
N THR A 18 -20.10 -10.43 -15.03
CA THR A 18 -21.23 -11.40 -15.00
C THR A 18 -21.79 -11.72 -16.37
N SER A 19 -21.46 -10.94 -17.40
CA SER A 19 -21.88 -11.16 -18.78
C SER A 19 -20.79 -11.77 -19.67
N PHE A 20 -19.55 -11.88 -19.19
CA PHE A 20 -18.43 -12.46 -19.98
C PHE A 20 -18.37 -13.98 -19.98
N SER A 21 -19.11 -14.68 -19.11
CA SER A 21 -19.17 -16.15 -19.14
C SER A 21 -19.91 -16.72 -20.34
N GLN A 22 -20.47 -15.88 -21.21
CA GLN A 22 -21.11 -16.28 -22.47
C GLN A 22 -20.78 -15.28 -23.60
N VAL A 23 -19.53 -15.13 -23.98
CA VAL A 23 -19.27 -14.69 -25.35
C VAL A 23 -19.55 -15.90 -26.27
N LYS A 24 -20.84 -16.13 -26.52
CA LYS A 24 -21.28 -16.85 -27.70
C LYS A 24 -20.83 -16.03 -28.90
N ASN A 25 -19.94 -16.60 -29.70
CA ASN A 25 -19.59 -16.08 -31.02
C ASN A 25 -20.90 -15.78 -31.79
N PRO A 26 -21.17 -14.53 -32.25
CA PRO A 26 -22.42 -14.21 -32.95
C PRO A 26 -22.53 -14.85 -34.35
N ALA A 27 -21.51 -15.55 -34.82
CA ALA A 27 -21.52 -16.30 -36.08
C ALA A 27 -21.18 -17.75 -35.76
N GLY A 28 -22.14 -18.63 -35.71
CA GLY A 28 -22.10 -20.07 -35.39
C GLY A 28 -20.98 -20.96 -36.03
N GLY A 29 -19.77 -20.44 -36.13
CA GLY A 29 -18.56 -21.15 -36.48
C GLY A 29 -17.84 -21.65 -35.23
N ARG A 30 -17.37 -22.88 -35.17
CA ARG A 30 -16.42 -23.37 -34.18
C ARG A 30 -15.18 -22.47 -34.23
N GLU A 31 -14.95 -21.70 -33.22
CA GLU A 31 -13.69 -20.98 -33.06
C GLU A 31 -12.57 -22.04 -32.98
N LEU A 32 -11.66 -22.00 -33.96
CA LEU A 32 -10.51 -22.90 -33.97
C LEU A 32 -9.57 -22.45 -32.84
N THR A 33 -9.45 -23.30 -31.83
CA THR A 33 -8.50 -23.07 -30.71
C THR A 33 -7.14 -23.65 -31.05
N ASN A 34 -6.08 -23.09 -30.45
CA ASN A 34 -4.71 -23.59 -30.53
C ASN A 34 -4.15 -23.65 -31.98
N GLN A 35 -4.40 -22.58 -32.75
CA GLN A 35 -3.94 -22.48 -34.11
C GLN A 35 -2.52 -21.91 -34.23
N LEU A 36 -1.77 -22.42 -35.22
CA LEU A 36 -0.50 -21.83 -35.64
C LEU A 36 -0.68 -21.13 -36.99
N ASN A 37 0.01 -20.02 -37.18
CA ASN A 37 0.09 -19.37 -38.49
C ASN A 37 1.11 -20.13 -39.41
N GLU A 38 1.25 -19.66 -40.66
CA GLU A 38 2.17 -20.25 -41.64
C GLU A 38 3.65 -20.28 -41.20
N ARG A 39 4.02 -19.43 -40.21
CA ARG A 39 5.36 -19.37 -39.61
C ARG A 39 5.51 -20.25 -38.37
N GLY A 40 4.49 -21.06 -38.01
CA GLY A 40 4.47 -21.89 -36.82
C GLY A 40 4.28 -21.09 -35.51
N LEU A 41 3.86 -19.83 -35.58
CA LEU A 41 3.62 -19.00 -34.38
C LEU A 41 2.15 -19.14 -33.92
N LYS A 42 1.94 -19.15 -32.62
CA LYS A 42 0.60 -19.18 -32.01
C LYS A 42 -0.21 -17.97 -32.44
N MET A 43 -1.49 -18.17 -32.79
CA MET A 43 -2.44 -17.12 -33.15
C MET A 43 -3.85 -17.47 -32.69
N GLY A 44 -4.67 -16.42 -32.45
CA GLY A 44 -6.05 -16.58 -32.02
C GLY A 44 -6.16 -17.11 -30.59
N TYR A 45 -7.31 -17.70 -30.27
CA TYR A 45 -7.63 -18.19 -28.94
C TYR A 45 -6.91 -19.50 -28.60
N TRP A 46 -6.29 -19.55 -27.43
CA TRP A 46 -5.53 -20.69 -26.94
C TRP A 46 -6.01 -21.14 -25.58
N VAL A 47 -5.97 -22.47 -25.39
CA VAL A 47 -6.20 -23.13 -24.10
C VAL A 47 -4.96 -23.99 -23.82
N GLU A 48 -4.25 -23.66 -22.76
CA GLU A 48 -3.02 -24.32 -22.35
C GLU A 48 -3.20 -24.92 -20.96
N ARG A 49 -2.62 -26.07 -20.67
CA ARG A 49 -2.66 -26.74 -19.37
C ARG A 49 -1.25 -26.98 -18.86
N SER A 50 -1.00 -26.62 -17.59
CA SER A 50 0.27 -26.89 -16.92
C SER A 50 0.01 -27.12 -15.43
N GLY A 51 0.30 -28.34 -14.95
CA GLY A 51 -0.04 -28.74 -13.59
C GLY A 51 -1.54 -28.63 -13.30
N GLU A 52 -1.87 -27.95 -12.22
CA GLU A 52 -3.27 -27.72 -11.80
C GLU A 52 -3.94 -26.52 -12.51
N PHE A 53 -3.23 -25.83 -13.39
CA PHE A 53 -3.72 -24.60 -14.02
C PHE A 53 -4.11 -24.83 -15.48
N THR A 54 -5.21 -24.18 -15.87
CA THR A 54 -5.61 -23.98 -17.25
C THR A 54 -5.53 -22.49 -17.59
N TYR A 55 -4.78 -22.15 -18.63
CA TYR A 55 -4.59 -20.79 -19.13
C TYR A 55 -5.39 -20.60 -20.41
N MET A 56 -6.12 -19.51 -20.52
CA MET A 56 -6.95 -19.20 -21.68
C MET A 56 -6.73 -17.75 -22.09
N GLY A 57 -6.56 -17.52 -23.39
CA GLY A 57 -6.39 -16.16 -23.91
C GLY A 57 -5.98 -16.16 -25.37
N ASN A 58 -5.67 -14.99 -25.89
CA ASN A 58 -5.30 -14.83 -27.28
C ASN A 58 -3.80 -14.66 -27.47
N TYR A 59 -3.29 -15.22 -28.54
CA TYR A 59 -1.98 -14.94 -29.09
C TYR A 59 -2.09 -14.11 -30.36
N ALA A 60 -1.20 -13.14 -30.55
CA ALA A 60 -0.94 -12.43 -31.78
C ALA A 60 0.53 -12.61 -32.13
N ASN A 61 0.81 -13.24 -33.29
CA ASN A 61 2.18 -13.52 -33.75
C ASN A 61 3.09 -14.20 -32.70
N GLY A 62 2.55 -15.18 -31.99
CA GLY A 62 3.28 -15.93 -30.96
C GLY A 62 3.41 -15.25 -29.60
N LEU A 63 2.88 -14.04 -29.45
CA LEU A 63 2.91 -13.27 -28.21
C LEU A 63 1.52 -13.21 -27.60
N LYS A 64 1.44 -13.30 -26.25
CA LYS A 64 0.17 -13.08 -25.54
C LYS A 64 -0.36 -11.69 -25.81
N ASP A 65 -1.67 -11.57 -26.10
CA ASP A 65 -2.33 -10.30 -26.39
C ASP A 65 -3.76 -10.30 -25.85
N GLY A 66 -4.20 -9.16 -25.31
CA GLY A 66 -5.51 -9.04 -24.68
C GLY A 66 -5.61 -9.68 -23.30
N ILE A 67 -6.80 -10.15 -22.95
CA ILE A 67 -7.10 -10.76 -21.65
C ILE A 67 -6.68 -12.22 -21.63
N TRP A 68 -6.01 -12.60 -20.55
CA TRP A 68 -5.65 -13.96 -20.21
C TRP A 68 -6.25 -14.35 -18.88
N GLU A 69 -6.90 -15.51 -18.86
CA GLU A 69 -7.54 -16.08 -17.70
C GLU A 69 -6.81 -17.35 -17.26
N THR A 70 -6.59 -17.49 -15.96
CA THR A 70 -6.02 -18.68 -15.35
C THR A 70 -7.06 -19.32 -14.45
N TYR A 71 -7.33 -20.61 -14.66
CA TYR A 71 -8.26 -21.39 -13.86
C TYR A 71 -7.53 -22.50 -13.11
N LEU A 72 -8.02 -22.84 -11.92
CA LEU A 72 -7.65 -24.06 -11.21
C LEU A 72 -8.36 -25.28 -11.81
N SER A 73 -7.92 -26.50 -11.44
CA SER A 73 -8.45 -27.76 -11.95
C SER A 73 -9.95 -27.98 -11.71
N ASP A 74 -10.54 -27.28 -10.74
CA ASP A 74 -11.95 -27.27 -10.43
C ASP A 74 -12.77 -26.20 -11.18
N ASN A 75 -12.19 -25.63 -12.23
CA ASN A 75 -12.74 -24.53 -13.02
C ASN A 75 -12.95 -23.22 -12.26
N MET A 76 -12.32 -23.05 -11.10
CA MET A 76 -12.34 -21.77 -10.40
C MET A 76 -11.33 -20.80 -11.00
N ILE A 77 -11.77 -19.57 -11.27
CA ILE A 77 -10.88 -18.52 -11.73
C ILE A 77 -9.87 -18.19 -10.64
N PHE A 78 -8.58 -18.18 -11.01
CA PHE A 78 -7.48 -17.87 -10.11
C PHE A 78 -6.87 -16.51 -10.42
N LYS A 79 -6.75 -16.17 -11.72
CA LYS A 79 -6.12 -14.92 -12.14
C LYS A 79 -6.68 -14.44 -13.48
N VAL A 80 -6.81 -13.13 -13.64
CA VAL A 80 -7.08 -12.44 -14.91
C VAL A 80 -5.97 -11.44 -15.15
N GLU A 81 -5.35 -11.49 -16.31
CA GLU A 81 -4.21 -10.65 -16.69
C GLU A 81 -4.48 -9.98 -18.02
N THR A 82 -3.96 -8.80 -18.23
CA THR A 82 -3.98 -8.11 -19.52
C THR A 82 -2.59 -8.05 -20.12
N PHE A 83 -2.47 -8.44 -21.37
CA PHE A 83 -1.21 -8.41 -22.12
C PHE A 83 -1.33 -7.53 -23.36
N SER A 84 -0.22 -6.94 -23.75
CA SER A 84 -0.04 -6.29 -25.05
C SER A 84 1.33 -6.66 -25.59
N ASN A 85 1.35 -7.25 -26.80
CA ASN A 85 2.59 -7.71 -27.43
C ASN A 85 3.48 -8.57 -26.52
N GLY A 86 2.90 -9.51 -25.78
CA GLY A 86 3.59 -10.42 -24.87
C GLY A 86 4.00 -9.82 -23.53
N GLN A 87 3.80 -8.53 -23.35
CA GLN A 87 4.10 -7.84 -22.08
C GLN A 87 2.83 -7.63 -21.27
N GLN A 88 2.90 -7.88 -19.98
CA GLN A 88 1.80 -7.57 -19.05
C GLN A 88 1.59 -6.04 -19.05
N ALA A 89 0.37 -5.61 -19.41
CA ALA A 89 0.01 -4.20 -19.57
C ALA A 89 -1.49 -4.00 -19.29
N GLY A 90 -1.82 -3.20 -18.28
CA GLY A 90 -3.19 -3.00 -17.83
C GLY A 90 -3.51 -3.71 -16.53
N LEU A 91 -4.76 -4.10 -16.36
CA LEU A 91 -5.30 -4.64 -15.11
C LEU A 91 -4.93 -6.11 -14.94
N THR A 92 -4.56 -6.47 -13.71
CA THR A 92 -4.46 -7.84 -13.23
C THR A 92 -5.34 -8.02 -12.01
N LEU A 93 -6.15 -9.08 -12.00
CA LEU A 93 -6.97 -9.49 -10.86
C LEU A 93 -6.52 -10.86 -10.38
N GLN A 94 -6.40 -11.03 -9.08
CA GLN A 94 -6.14 -12.32 -8.45
C GLN A 94 -7.27 -12.68 -7.50
N PHE A 95 -7.64 -13.97 -7.48
CA PHE A 95 -8.78 -14.47 -6.72
C PHE A 95 -8.34 -15.54 -5.73
N ASP A 96 -9.08 -15.68 -4.63
CA ASP A 96 -8.96 -16.83 -3.73
C ASP A 96 -9.80 -18.03 -4.24
N LYS A 97 -9.70 -19.17 -3.54
CA LYS A 97 -10.46 -20.39 -3.84
C LYS A 97 -11.98 -20.25 -3.68
N LYS A 98 -12.50 -19.11 -3.24
CA LYS A 98 -13.93 -18.79 -3.15
C LYS A 98 -14.38 -17.80 -4.19
N GLY A 99 -13.48 -17.44 -5.15
CA GLY A 99 -13.74 -16.47 -6.20
C GLY A 99 -13.75 -15.02 -5.72
N LYS A 100 -13.21 -14.73 -4.51
CA LYS A 100 -13.09 -13.36 -4.01
C LYS A 100 -11.79 -12.75 -4.48
N ILE A 101 -11.84 -11.47 -4.88
CA ILE A 101 -10.65 -10.71 -5.27
C ILE A 101 -9.73 -10.57 -4.05
N THR A 102 -8.46 -10.94 -4.22
CA THR A 102 -7.39 -10.75 -3.24
C THR A 102 -6.44 -9.63 -3.63
N ASN A 103 -6.18 -9.47 -4.94
CA ASN A 103 -5.31 -8.42 -5.45
C ASN A 103 -5.91 -7.78 -6.70
N VAL A 104 -5.73 -6.47 -6.80
CA VAL A 104 -5.96 -5.67 -8.01
C VAL A 104 -4.67 -4.93 -8.29
N GLU A 105 -4.09 -5.15 -9.45
CA GLU A 105 -2.77 -4.63 -9.81
C GLU A 105 -2.82 -3.99 -11.19
N HIS A 106 -2.05 -2.93 -11.41
CA HIS A 106 -1.89 -2.31 -12.72
C HIS A 106 -0.46 -2.47 -13.18
N TYR A 107 -0.31 -2.93 -14.41
CA TYR A 107 0.99 -3.18 -15.04
C TYR A 107 1.19 -2.31 -16.28
N LYS A 108 2.45 -2.00 -16.54
CA LYS A 108 2.94 -1.41 -17.77
C LYS A 108 4.31 -2.02 -18.08
N ASN A 109 4.44 -2.65 -19.27
CA ASN A 109 5.68 -3.28 -19.71
C ASN A 109 6.26 -4.26 -18.65
N ASN A 110 5.42 -5.18 -18.15
CA ASN A 110 5.73 -6.19 -17.13
C ASN A 110 6.10 -5.62 -15.73
N LYS A 111 5.92 -4.32 -15.49
CA LYS A 111 6.18 -3.69 -14.20
C LYS A 111 4.90 -3.17 -13.59
N LEU A 112 4.78 -3.22 -12.26
CA LEU A 112 3.71 -2.53 -11.56
C LEU A 112 3.78 -1.03 -11.87
N ASP A 113 2.68 -0.45 -12.39
CA ASP A 113 2.58 0.96 -12.72
C ASP A 113 1.13 1.41 -12.55
N GLY A 114 0.86 2.13 -11.47
CA GLY A 114 -0.49 2.55 -11.08
C GLY A 114 -0.86 2.14 -9.66
N LEU A 115 -2.16 2.00 -9.42
CA LEU A 115 -2.69 1.60 -8.10
C LEU A 115 -2.67 0.08 -7.94
N VAL A 116 -2.30 -0.35 -6.73
CA VAL A 116 -2.35 -1.74 -6.29
C VAL A 116 -3.20 -1.81 -5.03
N PHE A 117 -4.17 -2.72 -5.02
CA PHE A 117 -5.03 -2.99 -3.88
C PHE A 117 -4.86 -4.43 -3.42
N ASN A 118 -4.69 -4.63 -2.12
CA ASN A 118 -4.66 -5.96 -1.51
C ASN A 118 -5.85 -6.11 -0.57
N TYR A 119 -6.56 -7.22 -0.69
CA TYR A 119 -7.74 -7.52 0.11
C TYR A 119 -7.52 -8.75 0.99
N SER A 120 -8.21 -8.79 2.12
CA SER A 120 -8.23 -9.94 3.01
C SER A 120 -8.96 -11.12 2.35
N PRO A 121 -8.35 -12.31 2.26
CA PRO A 121 -9.03 -13.50 1.73
C PRO A 121 -10.17 -13.97 2.65
N PHE A 122 -10.16 -13.55 3.92
CA PHE A 122 -11.19 -13.95 4.90
C PHE A 122 -12.41 -13.03 4.89
N SER A 123 -12.20 -11.71 4.84
CA SER A 123 -13.26 -10.71 5.00
C SER A 123 -13.55 -9.90 3.74
N SER A 124 -12.72 -10.01 2.69
CA SER A 124 -12.76 -9.16 1.48
C SER A 124 -12.54 -7.67 1.79
N GLN A 125 -12.05 -7.34 2.98
CA GLN A 125 -11.72 -5.96 3.33
C GLN A 125 -10.42 -5.53 2.68
N LEU A 126 -10.33 -4.26 2.29
CA LEU A 126 -9.11 -3.63 1.82
C LEU A 126 -8.08 -3.60 2.96
N LEU A 127 -6.91 -4.18 2.71
CA LEU A 127 -5.77 -4.21 3.64
C LEU A 127 -4.74 -3.15 3.29
N LYS A 128 -4.50 -2.95 1.97
CA LYS A 128 -3.50 -1.98 1.49
C LYS A 128 -3.95 -1.34 0.20
N GLU A 129 -3.64 -0.07 0.07
CA GLU A 129 -3.68 0.73 -1.15
C GLU A 129 -2.28 1.30 -1.38
N GLN A 130 -1.72 1.08 -2.55
CA GLN A 130 -0.34 1.40 -2.88
C GLN A 130 -0.27 1.99 -4.28
N ARG A 131 0.63 2.94 -4.50
CA ARG A 131 0.90 3.48 -5.83
C ARG A 131 2.29 3.10 -6.28
N PHE A 132 2.38 2.48 -7.44
CA PHE A 132 3.63 2.09 -8.07
C PHE A 132 3.90 2.92 -9.33
N ARG A 133 5.17 3.10 -9.63
CA ARG A 133 5.70 3.65 -10.89
C ARG A 133 6.93 2.85 -11.29
N ASP A 134 6.91 2.29 -12.50
CA ASP A 134 8.01 1.46 -13.04
C ASP A 134 8.48 0.33 -12.11
N GLY A 135 7.56 -0.29 -11.37
CA GLY A 135 7.81 -1.39 -10.42
C GLY A 135 8.24 -0.95 -9.03
N MET A 136 8.41 0.34 -8.78
CA MET A 136 8.77 0.88 -7.47
C MET A 136 7.56 1.52 -6.80
N LEU A 137 7.43 1.33 -5.48
CA LEU A 137 6.44 2.03 -4.68
C LEU A 137 6.78 3.52 -4.69
N ASP A 138 5.91 4.33 -5.34
CA ASP A 138 6.10 5.74 -5.58
C ASP A 138 4.76 6.47 -5.51
N GLY A 139 4.55 7.19 -4.43
CA GLY A 139 3.32 7.91 -4.13
C GLY A 139 2.65 7.47 -2.84
N LEU A 140 1.32 7.56 -2.82
CA LEU A 140 0.51 7.28 -1.65
C LEU A 140 0.53 5.78 -1.29
N TYR A 141 0.70 5.51 -0.01
CA TYR A 141 0.54 4.21 0.64
C TYR A 141 -0.47 4.34 1.77
N ARG A 142 -1.41 3.40 1.86
CA ARG A 142 -2.31 3.23 3.01
C ARG A 142 -2.35 1.77 3.42
N SER A 143 -2.31 1.53 4.72
CA SER A 143 -2.72 0.26 5.31
C SER A 143 -3.98 0.47 6.16
N TYR A 144 -4.76 -0.60 6.31
CA TYR A 144 -6.05 -0.56 6.99
C TYR A 144 -6.11 -1.63 8.07
N TYR A 145 -6.80 -1.32 9.14
CA TYR A 145 -7.23 -2.29 10.13
C TYR A 145 -8.34 -3.19 9.55
N ASP A 146 -8.61 -4.31 10.22
CA ASP A 146 -9.69 -5.23 9.89
C ASP A 146 -11.10 -4.63 10.00
N ASN A 147 -11.27 -3.49 10.69
CA ASN A 147 -12.50 -2.72 10.74
C ASN A 147 -12.63 -1.68 9.60
N GLY A 148 -11.71 -1.68 8.63
CA GLY A 148 -11.70 -0.79 7.47
C GLY A 148 -11.18 0.62 7.73
N LYS A 149 -10.78 0.96 8.96
CA LYS A 149 -10.16 2.25 9.27
C LYS A 149 -8.70 2.25 8.89
N ILE A 150 -8.19 3.41 8.47
CA ILE A 150 -6.78 3.59 8.14
C ILE A 150 -5.93 3.32 9.39
N GLN A 151 -4.88 2.52 9.23
CA GLN A 151 -3.83 2.27 10.23
C GLN A 151 -2.63 3.18 9.99
N GLU A 152 -2.17 3.25 8.74
CA GLU A 152 -1.09 4.12 8.32
C GLU A 152 -1.43 4.80 7.00
N GLU A 153 -1.08 6.08 6.88
CA GLU A 153 -1.04 6.82 5.63
C GLU A 153 0.37 7.40 5.47
N ALA A 154 1.07 7.04 4.41
CA ALA A 154 2.43 7.45 4.15
C ALA A 154 2.65 7.78 2.67
N PHE A 155 3.75 8.46 2.38
CA PHE A 155 4.23 8.66 1.03
C PHE A 155 5.57 7.95 0.82
N TYR A 156 5.74 7.41 -0.36
CA TYR A 156 6.95 6.73 -0.77
C TYR A 156 7.52 7.39 -2.03
N LEU A 157 8.83 7.38 -2.14
CA LEU A 157 9.59 7.75 -3.32
C LEU A 157 10.62 6.65 -3.55
N ASN A 158 10.55 5.97 -4.70
CA ASN A 158 11.48 4.90 -5.07
C ASN A 158 11.64 3.83 -3.96
N ASN A 159 10.53 3.26 -3.47
CA ASN A 159 10.45 2.25 -2.40
C ASN A 159 10.83 2.75 -0.99
N GLN A 160 11.17 4.01 -0.81
CA GLN A 160 11.55 4.58 0.48
C GLN A 160 10.49 5.54 1.00
N LYS A 161 10.17 5.49 2.29
CA LYS A 161 9.28 6.49 2.90
C LYS A 161 9.87 7.89 2.70
N HIS A 162 9.03 8.83 2.27
CA HIS A 162 9.42 10.21 2.00
C HIS A 162 8.27 11.15 2.40
N GLY A 163 8.58 12.17 3.21
CA GLY A 163 7.56 13.06 3.77
C GLY A 163 6.84 12.47 4.98
N PRO A 164 5.64 12.96 5.33
CA PRO A 164 4.93 12.57 6.52
C PRO A 164 4.27 11.19 6.41
N SER A 165 4.42 10.38 7.48
CA SER A 165 3.64 9.17 7.72
C SER A 165 2.75 9.41 8.93
N ARG A 166 1.44 9.20 8.79
CA ARG A 166 0.42 9.36 9.82
C ARG A 166 -0.03 7.99 10.27
N TRP A 167 -0.02 7.78 11.58
CA TRP A 167 -0.46 6.55 12.21
C TRP A 167 -1.74 6.80 13.00
N PHE A 168 -2.66 5.87 12.88
CA PHE A 168 -3.96 5.98 13.51
C PHE A 168 -4.22 4.79 14.41
N SER A 169 -5.00 5.00 15.47
CA SER A 169 -5.51 3.92 16.30
C SER A 169 -6.63 3.16 15.58
N ARG A 170 -7.02 2.01 16.13
CA ARG A 170 -8.13 1.21 15.63
C ARG A 170 -9.47 1.95 15.63
N ASP A 171 -9.60 2.99 16.46
CA ASP A 171 -10.76 3.89 16.50
C ASP A 171 -10.69 5.01 15.46
N GLY A 172 -9.55 5.14 14.76
CA GLY A 172 -9.31 6.15 13.72
C GLY A 172 -8.79 7.49 14.26
N ARG A 173 -8.30 7.53 15.52
CA ARG A 173 -7.64 8.72 16.08
C ARG A 173 -6.18 8.76 15.64
N LEU A 174 -5.68 9.93 15.36
CA LEU A 174 -4.26 10.15 15.06
C LEU A 174 -3.42 9.88 16.31
N ILE A 175 -2.45 8.93 16.22
CA ILE A 175 -1.57 8.58 17.35
C ILE A 175 -0.13 9.01 17.11
N ALA A 176 0.30 9.17 15.83
CA ALA A 176 1.63 9.66 15.54
C ALA A 176 1.72 10.29 14.14
N ILE A 177 2.66 11.23 14.00
CA ILE A 177 3.15 11.74 12.71
C ILE A 177 4.66 11.62 12.72
N TYR A 178 5.18 10.85 11.76
CA TYR A 178 6.61 10.66 11.57
C TYR A 178 7.02 11.19 10.20
N ASN A 179 8.06 12.02 10.16
CA ASN A 179 8.59 12.57 8.92
C ASN A 179 9.81 11.78 8.49
N TYR A 180 9.85 11.50 7.19
CA TYR A 180 10.91 10.71 6.57
C TYR A 180 11.54 11.44 5.40
N GLN A 181 12.82 11.21 5.21
CA GLN A 181 13.55 11.55 4.00
C GLN A 181 14.39 10.32 3.60
N ASN A 182 14.15 9.79 2.40
CA ASN A 182 14.85 8.61 1.87
C ASN A 182 14.85 7.41 2.85
N GLY A 183 13.71 7.13 3.45
CA GLY A 183 13.51 6.02 4.40
C GLY A 183 14.00 6.27 5.82
N GLN A 184 14.67 7.39 6.08
CA GLN A 184 15.19 7.76 7.40
C GLN A 184 14.29 8.79 8.08
N PHE A 185 14.21 8.72 9.42
CA PHE A 185 13.57 9.79 10.18
C PHE A 185 14.32 11.09 9.98
N GLU A 186 13.56 12.12 9.58
CA GLU A 186 14.08 13.46 9.33
C GLU A 186 13.11 14.51 9.85
N GLY A 187 13.61 15.49 10.60
CA GLY A 187 12.79 16.56 11.18
C GLY A 187 11.94 16.12 12.35
N SER A 188 10.83 16.79 12.57
CA SER A 188 9.98 16.64 13.76
C SER A 188 9.14 15.36 13.71
N GLN A 189 9.21 14.57 14.78
CA GLN A 189 8.36 13.42 15.04
C GLN A 189 7.40 13.79 16.19
N ARG A 190 6.12 13.43 16.06
CA ARG A 190 5.10 13.79 17.04
C ARG A 190 4.23 12.60 17.38
N ASN A 191 4.02 12.36 18.67
CA ASN A 191 3.06 11.39 19.18
C ASN A 191 1.91 12.11 19.89
N PHE A 192 0.75 11.44 19.96
CA PHE A 192 -0.47 11.99 20.54
C PHE A 192 -1.05 11.03 21.59
N TYR A 193 -1.73 11.58 22.55
CA TYR A 193 -2.61 10.86 23.46
C TYR A 193 -3.95 10.54 22.78
N ASP A 194 -4.75 9.71 23.42
CA ASP A 194 -6.10 9.34 22.97
C ASP A 194 -7.13 10.50 23.03
N ASN A 195 -6.80 11.61 23.69
CA ASN A 195 -7.57 12.85 23.73
C ASN A 195 -7.06 13.92 22.73
N ASP A 196 -6.31 13.48 21.71
CA ASP A 196 -5.73 14.29 20.63
C ASP A 196 -4.68 15.32 21.08
N THR A 197 -4.34 15.37 22.36
CA THR A 197 -3.24 16.21 22.83
C THR A 197 -1.88 15.61 22.46
N THR A 198 -0.92 16.44 22.13
CA THR A 198 0.46 16.00 21.88
C THR A 198 1.04 15.35 23.14
N SER A 199 1.59 14.14 23.04
CA SER A 199 2.30 13.45 24.12
C SER A 199 3.80 13.70 24.06
N SER A 200 4.39 13.74 22.85
CA SER A 200 5.81 14.06 22.69
C SER A 200 6.12 14.68 21.33
N VAL A 201 7.18 15.47 21.31
CA VAL A 201 7.80 15.99 20.10
C VAL A 201 9.30 15.77 20.20
N SER A 202 9.87 15.12 19.21
CA SER A 202 11.31 14.90 19.05
C SER A 202 11.76 15.29 17.66
N ASN A 203 13.00 15.66 17.49
CA ASN A 203 13.58 15.96 16.18
C ASN A 203 14.66 14.94 15.84
N TYR A 204 14.76 14.61 14.56
CA TYR A 204 15.70 13.67 14.03
C TYR A 204 16.46 14.26 12.84
N VAL A 205 17.70 13.87 12.71
CA VAL A 205 18.53 14.08 11.53
C VAL A 205 19.15 12.73 11.18
N ASN A 206 18.85 12.21 9.99
CA ASN A 206 19.36 10.91 9.53
C ASN A 206 19.18 9.78 10.56
N ASN A 207 17.97 9.59 11.09
CA ASN A 207 17.58 8.62 12.13
C ASN A 207 18.16 8.89 13.54
N ASN A 208 18.99 9.91 13.73
CA ASN A 208 19.54 10.25 15.05
C ASN A 208 18.69 11.32 15.72
N LEU A 209 18.38 11.13 17.00
CA LEU A 209 17.75 12.21 17.81
C LEU A 209 18.69 13.41 17.83
N GLU A 210 18.17 14.56 17.42
CA GLU A 210 18.91 15.81 17.31
C GLU A 210 18.03 16.99 17.65
N GLY A 211 18.51 17.88 18.52
CA GLY A 211 17.77 19.08 18.86
C GLY A 211 16.76 18.92 20.01
N ASN A 212 15.74 19.74 19.99
CA ASN A 212 14.77 19.85 21.09
C ASN A 212 13.92 18.60 21.24
N TYR A 213 13.77 18.13 22.47
CA TYR A 213 12.82 17.12 22.92
C TYR A 213 11.80 17.72 23.86
N LYS A 214 10.52 17.38 23.70
CA LYS A 214 9.44 17.79 24.60
C LYS A 214 8.50 16.61 24.84
N GLU A 215 8.12 16.41 26.08
CA GLU A 215 7.07 15.51 26.52
C GLU A 215 6.01 16.30 27.27
N TYR A 216 4.74 15.92 27.12
CA TYR A 216 3.62 16.65 27.68
C TYR A 216 2.76 15.71 28.52
N TYR A 217 2.06 16.26 29.49
CA TYR A 217 0.96 15.60 30.20
C TYR A 217 -0.30 15.56 29.33
N ARG A 218 -1.27 14.73 29.70
CA ARG A 218 -2.58 14.64 29.02
C ARG A 218 -3.37 15.96 29.04
N ASN A 219 -3.11 16.84 29.98
CA ASN A 219 -3.69 18.18 30.06
C ASN A 219 -3.00 19.21 29.13
N GLY A 220 -2.03 18.76 28.31
CA GLY A 220 -1.28 19.57 27.36
C GLY A 220 -0.13 20.39 27.96
N LYS A 221 0.06 20.36 29.28
CA LYS A 221 1.18 21.04 29.94
C LYS A 221 2.47 20.26 29.72
N LEU A 222 3.57 21.01 29.67
CA LEU A 222 4.90 20.43 29.49
C LEU A 222 5.26 19.56 30.71
N LYS A 223 5.77 18.36 30.45
CA LYS A 223 6.23 17.38 31.44
C LYS A 223 7.76 17.33 31.49
N ILE A 224 8.40 17.25 30.34
CA ILE A 224 9.85 17.19 30.18
C ILE A 224 10.26 18.03 28.99
N THR A 225 11.34 18.79 29.11
CA THR A 225 12.03 19.39 27.97
C THR A 225 13.52 19.21 28.12
N GLY A 226 14.20 19.02 27.00
CA GLY A 226 15.65 18.87 26.95
C GLY A 226 16.16 18.96 25.53
N PHE A 227 17.41 18.60 25.35
CA PHE A 227 18.11 18.66 24.09
C PHE A 227 18.92 17.41 23.86
N TYR A 228 18.94 16.92 22.61
CA TYR A 228 19.77 15.82 22.18
C TYR A 228 20.81 16.30 21.16
N VAL A 229 22.01 15.74 21.27
CA VAL A 229 23.09 15.85 20.28
C VAL A 229 23.51 14.45 19.90
N ASN A 230 23.41 14.07 18.64
CA ASN A 230 23.75 12.73 18.15
C ASN A 230 23.11 11.58 18.98
N GLY A 231 21.82 11.71 19.35
CA GLY A 231 21.11 10.70 20.13
C GLY A 231 21.39 10.73 21.63
N ILE A 232 22.23 11.63 22.11
CA ILE A 232 22.71 11.70 23.50
C ILE A 232 22.16 12.95 24.16
N LYS A 233 21.69 12.83 25.42
CA LYS A 233 21.23 14.00 26.20
C LYS A 233 22.36 14.98 26.40
N ASP A 234 22.09 16.25 26.13
CA ASP A 234 23.04 17.35 26.37
C ASP A 234 22.31 18.58 26.92
N GLY A 235 23.04 19.45 27.62
CA GLY A 235 22.49 20.67 28.21
C GLY A 235 21.53 20.43 29.39
N SER A 236 20.61 21.33 29.58
CA SER A 236 19.65 21.32 30.71
C SER A 236 18.41 20.53 30.33
N TRP A 237 18.05 19.58 31.18
CA TRP A 237 16.79 18.81 31.11
C TRP A 237 15.92 19.23 32.28
N THR A 238 14.72 19.71 31.99
CA THR A 238 13.77 20.24 32.97
C THR A 238 12.54 19.35 33.00
N GLU A 239 12.17 18.95 34.21
CA GLU A 239 10.95 18.21 34.53
C GLU A 239 9.96 19.14 35.22
N TYR A 240 8.68 19.02 34.89
CA TYR A 240 7.60 19.81 35.41
C TYR A 240 6.52 18.92 36.02
N ASP A 241 5.77 19.41 36.98
CA ASP A 241 4.55 18.77 37.46
C ASP A 241 3.34 19.10 36.56
N GLU A 242 2.19 18.48 36.82
CA GLU A 242 0.95 18.71 36.07
C GLU A 242 0.40 20.14 36.21
N THR A 243 0.86 20.93 37.18
CA THR A 243 0.51 22.34 37.31
C THR A 243 1.37 23.24 36.42
N GLY A 244 2.51 22.71 35.93
CA GLY A 244 3.51 23.42 35.13
C GLY A 244 4.66 24.02 35.95
N LYS A 245 4.75 23.66 37.24
CA LYS A 245 5.85 24.07 38.10
C LYS A 245 7.07 23.17 37.85
N VAL A 246 8.28 23.77 37.82
CA VAL A 246 9.53 23.03 37.72
C VAL A 246 9.75 22.17 38.95
N VAL A 247 9.96 20.88 38.75
CA VAL A 247 10.22 19.87 39.79
C VAL A 247 11.70 19.57 39.88
N LYS A 248 12.37 19.48 38.70
CA LYS A 248 13.75 19.07 38.62
C LYS A 248 14.45 19.66 37.41
N VAL A 249 15.71 20.02 37.58
CA VAL A 249 16.62 20.39 36.49
C VAL A 249 17.87 19.54 36.61
N THR A 250 18.17 18.78 35.55
CA THR A 250 19.39 17.98 35.48
C THR A 250 20.22 18.47 34.30
N LYS A 251 21.49 18.77 34.56
CA LYS A 251 22.43 19.13 33.48
C LYS A 251 23.14 17.88 32.96
N TYR A 252 23.17 17.72 31.65
CA TYR A 252 23.89 16.64 30.99
C TYR A 252 25.03 17.21 30.18
N LYS A 253 26.11 16.44 30.10
CA LYS A 253 27.19 16.65 29.13
C LYS A 253 27.60 15.30 28.58
N ASN A 254 27.45 15.12 27.26
CA ASN A 254 27.73 13.85 26.57
C ASN A 254 26.98 12.67 27.24
N GLY A 255 25.71 12.84 27.59
CA GLY A 255 24.85 11.80 28.19
C GLY A 255 25.04 11.57 29.70
N VAL A 256 26.04 12.17 30.31
CA VAL A 256 26.33 12.02 31.76
C VAL A 256 25.71 13.18 32.55
N ALA A 257 24.90 12.84 33.57
CA ALA A 257 24.36 13.82 34.49
C ALA A 257 25.47 14.42 35.34
N LYS A 258 25.40 15.73 35.58
CA LYS A 258 26.33 16.51 36.39
C LYS A 258 25.63 17.02 37.66
#